data_ad9487de7582e6ff6ea9dba251c86cf2
#
_entry.id   ad9487de7582e6ff6ea9dba251c86cf2
#
_cell.length_a   1.000
_cell.length_b   1.000
_cell.length_c   1.000
_cell.angle_alpha   90.00
_cell.angle_beta   90.00
_cell.angle_gamma   90.00
#
_symmetry.space_group_name_H-M   'P 1'
#
loop_
_entity.id
_entity.type
_entity.pdbx_description
1 polymer ?
#
loop_
_entity_poly.entity_id
_entity_poly.type
_entity_poly.pdbx_seq_one_letter_code
_entity_poly.pdbx_strand_id
1 'polypeptide(L)'
;MAQQIQGKTAIVTGAGSGINLEFARLLLQHGANVVFADLGLRPEAEELVQKYQSTPSKAVFQRTDVTSWPDLDAMFAVAQQHFGSIDIVCPGAGVFEPHWSNFWYPPGTAKSKDDPAGGRYQLLDINLTHPVRVTQLAISHFLAAKPPCSAENPKSIVHIASIAGESASLPFPLYYVSKHGVQALVRSLADLEHLHGIRVTGVMPGVVKTPLWTDHPEKLKIVKQEGEGADIWVTPEEVAQVMLALVKDREVSSRTDGEQKDMIQIKGGTCLEVLANAVRDVPLFNNIGPYATAAKGATVSDAEKIYNEVLGELKPGWGTY
;
A
#
# COMPACT_ATOMS: atom_id res chain seq x y z
N MET A 1 7.82 10.51 -19.43
CA MET A 1 7.62 9.22 -20.11
C MET A 1 7.07 8.22 -19.10
N ALA A 2 6.26 7.25 -19.49
CA ALA A 2 5.79 6.15 -18.64
C ALA A 2 6.98 5.30 -18.18
N GLN A 3 6.90 4.74 -16.96
CA GLN A 3 7.95 3.86 -16.44
C GLN A 3 7.83 2.47 -17.07
N GLN A 4 8.94 1.93 -17.55
CA GLN A 4 8.95 0.58 -18.10
C GLN A 4 8.88 -0.44 -16.94
N ILE A 5 7.94 -1.39 -17.03
CA ILE A 5 7.74 -2.46 -16.03
C ILE A 5 8.56 -3.72 -16.35
N GLN A 6 8.78 -3.98 -17.64
CA GLN A 6 9.50 -5.17 -18.10
C GLN A 6 10.90 -5.27 -17.47
N GLY A 7 11.20 -6.43 -16.89
CA GLY A 7 12.47 -6.71 -16.23
C GLY A 7 12.63 -6.12 -14.82
N LYS A 8 11.64 -5.36 -14.33
CA LYS A 8 11.61 -4.83 -12.96
C LYS A 8 11.28 -5.94 -11.96
N THR A 9 11.66 -5.74 -10.71
CA THR A 9 11.34 -6.67 -9.61
C THR A 9 10.41 -6.00 -8.62
N ALA A 10 9.32 -6.68 -8.30
CA ALA A 10 8.32 -6.24 -7.33
C ALA A 10 8.28 -7.15 -6.09
N ILE A 11 8.04 -6.56 -4.93
CA ILE A 11 7.65 -7.25 -3.70
C ILE A 11 6.22 -6.83 -3.37
N VAL A 12 5.32 -7.81 -3.21
CA VAL A 12 3.91 -7.54 -2.87
C VAL A 12 3.55 -8.35 -1.63
N THR A 13 3.23 -7.65 -0.52
CA THR A 13 2.74 -8.32 0.70
C THR A 13 1.23 -8.52 0.62
N GLY A 14 0.73 -9.63 1.17
CA GLY A 14 -0.66 -10.03 1.01
C GLY A 14 -1.01 -10.54 -0.40
N ALA A 15 -0.01 -10.97 -1.18
CA ALA A 15 -0.18 -11.37 -2.57
C ALA A 15 -0.89 -12.72 -2.77
N GLY A 16 -1.20 -13.44 -1.70
CA GLY A 16 -1.91 -14.71 -1.74
C GLY A 16 -3.39 -14.60 -2.14
N SER A 17 -3.96 -13.40 -2.19
CA SER A 17 -5.37 -13.21 -2.55
C SER A 17 -5.75 -11.76 -2.90
N GLY A 18 -6.96 -11.59 -3.43
CA GLY A 18 -7.64 -10.29 -3.56
C GLY A 18 -6.91 -9.28 -4.42
N ILE A 19 -6.92 -8.00 -3.98
CA ILE A 19 -6.31 -6.88 -4.73
C ILE A 19 -4.84 -7.13 -5.02
N ASN A 20 -4.09 -7.60 -4.03
CA ASN A 20 -2.65 -7.82 -4.13
C ASN A 20 -2.28 -8.94 -5.10
N LEU A 21 -3.10 -10.01 -5.16
CA LEU A 21 -2.96 -11.07 -6.15
C LEU A 21 -3.16 -10.53 -7.56
N GLU A 22 -4.21 -9.73 -7.79
CA GLU A 22 -4.47 -9.16 -9.12
C GLU A 22 -3.40 -8.13 -9.51
N PHE A 23 -2.89 -7.35 -8.57
CA PHE A 23 -1.76 -6.44 -8.84
C PHE A 23 -0.50 -7.23 -9.19
N ALA A 24 -0.17 -8.29 -8.46
CA ALA A 24 0.95 -9.18 -8.77
C ALA A 24 0.79 -9.84 -10.16
N ARG A 25 -0.44 -10.26 -10.50
CA ARG A 25 -0.79 -10.80 -11.83
C ARG A 25 -0.49 -9.80 -12.95
N LEU A 26 -0.93 -8.55 -12.78
CA LEU A 26 -0.71 -7.49 -13.76
C LEU A 26 0.79 -7.18 -13.93
N LEU A 27 1.54 -7.09 -12.83
CA LEU A 27 2.99 -6.89 -12.87
C LEU A 27 3.69 -7.99 -13.67
N LEU A 28 3.35 -9.27 -13.43
CA LEU A 28 3.88 -10.42 -14.18
C LEU A 28 3.51 -10.35 -15.66
N GLN A 29 2.27 -9.98 -16.00
CA GLN A 29 1.81 -9.83 -17.38
C GLN A 29 2.55 -8.71 -18.12
N HIS A 30 3.00 -7.67 -17.40
CA HIS A 30 3.81 -6.58 -17.95
C HIS A 30 5.31 -6.85 -17.91
N GLY A 31 5.72 -8.06 -17.58
CA GLY A 31 7.10 -8.50 -17.68
C GLY A 31 7.95 -8.27 -16.41
N ALA A 32 7.34 -7.91 -15.27
CA ALA A 32 8.05 -7.83 -14.00
C ALA A 32 8.27 -9.22 -13.38
N ASN A 33 9.31 -9.34 -12.54
CA ASN A 33 9.43 -10.42 -11.56
C ASN A 33 8.70 -10.04 -10.29
N VAL A 34 8.09 -11.00 -9.59
CA VAL A 34 7.30 -10.70 -8.39
C VAL A 34 7.61 -11.68 -7.25
N VAL A 35 7.92 -11.14 -6.08
CA VAL A 35 7.92 -11.88 -4.81
C VAL A 35 6.53 -11.77 -4.20
N PHE A 36 5.86 -12.90 -4.07
CA PHE A 36 4.58 -13.08 -3.38
C PHE A 36 4.88 -13.28 -1.90
N ALA A 37 4.75 -12.25 -1.10
CA ALA A 37 4.97 -12.30 0.34
C ALA A 37 3.62 -12.41 1.07
N ASP A 38 3.35 -13.56 1.68
CA ASP A 38 2.09 -13.84 2.38
C ASP A 38 2.28 -14.93 3.43
N LEU A 39 1.33 -15.12 4.33
CA LEU A 39 1.28 -16.27 5.25
C LEU A 39 1.07 -17.59 4.51
N GLY A 40 0.34 -17.57 3.38
CA GLY A 40 0.05 -18.70 2.52
C GLY A 40 -0.57 -18.24 1.21
N LEU A 41 -0.53 -19.10 0.20
CA LEU A 41 -1.16 -18.84 -1.09
C LEU A 41 -2.53 -19.53 -1.16
N ARG A 42 -3.49 -18.88 -1.79
CA ARG A 42 -4.72 -19.55 -2.23
C ARG A 42 -4.47 -20.30 -3.53
N PRO A 43 -5.33 -21.25 -3.91
CA PRO A 43 -5.13 -22.07 -5.12
C PRO A 43 -4.84 -21.24 -6.37
N GLU A 44 -5.59 -20.15 -6.59
CA GLU A 44 -5.40 -19.24 -7.73
C GLU A 44 -4.05 -18.53 -7.73
N ALA A 45 -3.50 -18.24 -6.53
CA ALA A 45 -2.17 -17.65 -6.38
C ALA A 45 -1.07 -18.71 -6.57
N GLU A 46 -1.28 -19.94 -6.08
CA GLU A 46 -0.37 -21.08 -6.31
C GLU A 46 -0.24 -21.39 -7.82
N GLU A 47 -1.35 -21.48 -8.51
CA GLU A 47 -1.39 -21.68 -9.98
C GLU A 47 -0.62 -20.57 -10.71
N LEU A 48 -0.81 -19.31 -10.28
CA LEU A 48 -0.12 -18.17 -10.87
C LEU A 48 1.39 -18.26 -10.64
N VAL A 49 1.84 -18.54 -9.41
CA VAL A 49 3.26 -18.71 -9.08
C VAL A 49 3.88 -19.86 -9.90
N GLN A 50 3.20 -21.01 -9.98
CA GLN A 50 3.66 -22.16 -10.77
C GLN A 50 3.79 -21.81 -12.26
N LYS A 51 2.79 -21.15 -12.84
CA LYS A 51 2.78 -20.71 -14.24
C LYS A 51 4.02 -19.87 -14.57
N TYR A 52 4.43 -18.99 -13.66
CA TYR A 52 5.52 -18.05 -13.89
C TYR A 52 6.90 -18.57 -13.45
N GLN A 53 7.05 -19.85 -13.10
CA GLN A 53 8.37 -20.45 -12.84
C GLN A 53 9.22 -20.62 -14.11
N SER A 54 8.56 -20.88 -15.25
CA SER A 54 9.22 -21.23 -16.52
C SER A 54 9.13 -20.13 -17.59
N THR A 55 8.59 -18.96 -17.26
CA THR A 55 8.46 -17.80 -18.15
C THR A 55 9.63 -16.84 -17.99
N PRO A 56 9.85 -15.88 -18.93
CA PRO A 56 10.87 -14.83 -18.77
C PRO A 56 10.70 -14.02 -17.48
N SER A 57 9.46 -13.61 -17.15
CA SER A 57 9.11 -13.05 -15.84
C SER A 57 8.93 -14.17 -14.83
N LYS A 58 9.41 -13.99 -13.61
CA LYS A 58 9.39 -15.01 -12.57
C LYS A 58 8.52 -14.61 -11.39
N ALA A 59 7.82 -15.58 -10.82
CA ALA A 59 7.14 -15.47 -9.54
C ALA A 59 7.82 -16.34 -8.50
N VAL A 60 8.02 -15.81 -7.31
CA VAL A 60 8.57 -16.54 -6.15
C VAL A 60 7.66 -16.30 -4.96
N PHE A 61 7.31 -17.37 -4.26
CA PHE A 61 6.60 -17.26 -2.97
C PHE A 61 7.59 -17.23 -1.82
N GLN A 62 7.40 -16.28 -0.92
CA GLN A 62 8.09 -16.18 0.36
C GLN A 62 7.05 -16.12 1.48
N ARG A 63 7.00 -17.17 2.32
CA ARG A 63 6.15 -17.12 3.50
C ARG A 63 6.60 -15.95 4.39
N THR A 64 5.67 -15.05 4.69
CA THR A 64 5.94 -13.80 5.40
C THR A 64 4.81 -13.49 6.37
N ASP A 65 5.11 -13.42 7.65
CA ASP A 65 4.27 -12.79 8.65
C ASP A 65 4.66 -11.30 8.70
N VAL A 66 3.77 -10.42 8.27
CA VAL A 66 4.08 -8.99 8.20
C VAL A 66 4.26 -8.32 9.56
N THR A 67 3.92 -8.99 10.65
CA THR A 67 4.20 -8.54 12.02
C THR A 67 5.58 -8.95 12.51
N SER A 68 6.27 -9.84 11.78
CA SER A 68 7.63 -10.29 12.06
C SER A 68 8.65 -9.50 11.22
N TRP A 69 9.42 -8.63 11.84
CA TRP A 69 10.46 -7.87 11.13
C TRP A 69 11.52 -8.76 10.47
N PRO A 70 11.96 -9.89 11.09
CA PRO A 70 12.82 -10.85 10.39
C PRO A 70 12.22 -11.40 9.09
N ASP A 71 10.90 -11.66 9.06
CA ASP A 71 10.22 -12.13 7.83
C ASP A 71 10.19 -11.01 6.78
N LEU A 72 10.02 -9.74 7.21
CA LEU A 72 10.09 -8.59 6.32
C LEU A 72 11.49 -8.47 5.69
N ASP A 73 12.56 -8.59 6.48
CA ASP A 73 13.93 -8.58 5.97
C ASP A 73 14.18 -9.76 5.00
N ALA A 74 13.65 -10.95 5.32
CA ALA A 74 13.78 -12.15 4.49
C ALA A 74 13.14 -11.97 3.09
N MET A 75 11.98 -11.33 2.96
CA MET A 75 11.35 -11.12 1.64
C MET A 75 12.18 -10.19 0.74
N PHE A 76 12.86 -9.19 1.31
CA PHE A 76 13.81 -8.34 0.56
C PHE A 76 15.06 -9.13 0.14
N ALA A 77 15.60 -9.96 1.05
CA ALA A 77 16.74 -10.83 0.74
C ALA A 77 16.41 -11.82 -0.39
N VAL A 78 15.21 -12.42 -0.38
CA VAL A 78 14.73 -13.32 -1.45
C VAL A 78 14.63 -12.58 -2.79
N ALA A 79 14.08 -11.35 -2.82
CA ALA A 79 14.01 -10.55 -4.04
C ALA A 79 15.44 -10.26 -4.59
N GLN A 80 16.34 -9.86 -3.72
CA GLN A 80 17.74 -9.57 -4.11
C GLN A 80 18.46 -10.81 -4.59
N GLN A 81 18.28 -11.96 -3.93
CA GLN A 81 18.93 -13.23 -4.29
C GLN A 81 18.44 -13.77 -5.63
N HIS A 82 17.12 -13.73 -5.88
CA HIS A 82 16.53 -14.31 -7.09
C HIS A 82 16.64 -13.39 -8.31
N PHE A 83 16.58 -12.07 -8.11
CA PHE A 83 16.39 -11.11 -9.21
C PHE A 83 17.47 -10.01 -9.28
N GLY A 84 18.29 -9.86 -8.23
CA GLY A 84 19.41 -8.90 -8.20
C GLY A 84 19.00 -7.43 -8.08
N SER A 85 17.71 -7.11 -8.11
CA SER A 85 17.21 -5.73 -7.95
C SER A 85 15.85 -5.73 -7.26
N ILE A 86 15.46 -4.56 -6.73
CA ILE A 86 14.13 -4.28 -6.24
C ILE A 86 13.73 -2.92 -6.81
N ASP A 87 12.55 -2.83 -7.41
CA ASP A 87 12.11 -1.64 -8.13
C ASP A 87 10.74 -1.14 -7.69
N ILE A 88 9.86 -2.07 -7.28
CA ILE A 88 8.47 -1.81 -6.91
C ILE A 88 8.19 -2.52 -5.60
N VAL A 89 7.59 -1.82 -4.63
CA VAL A 89 7.18 -2.42 -3.37
C VAL A 89 5.73 -2.06 -3.07
N CYS A 90 4.92 -3.07 -2.78
CA CYS A 90 3.53 -2.89 -2.36
C CYS A 90 3.33 -3.48 -0.96
N PRO A 91 3.34 -2.67 0.11
CA PRO A 91 2.98 -3.10 1.45
C PRO A 91 1.46 -3.20 1.58
N GLY A 92 0.87 -4.23 0.92
CA GLY A 92 -0.57 -4.33 0.69
C GLY A 92 -1.32 -5.24 1.67
N ALA A 93 -0.64 -6.08 2.46
CA ALA A 93 -1.29 -6.94 3.45
C ALA A 93 -2.10 -6.11 4.46
N GLY A 94 -3.30 -6.58 4.79
CA GLY A 94 -4.16 -5.87 5.72
C GLY A 94 -5.37 -6.69 6.16
N VAL A 95 -5.98 -6.25 7.25
CA VAL A 95 -7.21 -6.83 7.83
C VAL A 95 -8.25 -5.74 8.06
N PHE A 96 -9.56 -6.10 8.06
CA PHE A 96 -10.66 -5.21 8.36
C PHE A 96 -11.18 -5.47 9.77
N GLU A 97 -10.73 -4.74 10.74
CA GLU A 97 -11.02 -4.74 12.19
C GLU A 97 -11.68 -6.02 12.72
N PRO A 98 -10.94 -7.14 12.79
CA PRO A 98 -11.47 -8.44 13.20
C PRO A 98 -11.77 -8.45 14.70
N HIS A 99 -12.65 -9.34 15.17
CA HIS A 99 -12.99 -9.44 16.58
C HIS A 99 -11.79 -9.70 17.50
N TRP A 100 -10.75 -10.35 16.98
CA TRP A 100 -9.56 -10.69 17.74
C TRP A 100 -8.58 -9.52 17.93
N SER A 101 -8.71 -8.42 17.17
CA SER A 101 -7.98 -7.16 17.38
C SER A 101 -8.91 -5.99 16.99
N ASN A 102 -9.61 -5.45 17.98
CA ASN A 102 -10.76 -4.57 17.77
C ASN A 102 -10.90 -3.60 18.95
N PHE A 103 -11.23 -2.35 18.64
CA PHE A 103 -11.39 -1.31 19.66
C PHE A 103 -12.44 -1.67 20.72
N TRP A 104 -13.56 -2.29 20.29
CA TRP A 104 -14.70 -2.62 21.15
C TRP A 104 -14.52 -3.93 21.90
N TYR A 105 -13.43 -4.67 21.63
CA TYR A 105 -13.01 -5.86 22.37
C TYR A 105 -11.59 -5.66 22.91
N PRO A 106 -11.44 -4.88 24.00
CA PRO A 106 -10.13 -4.53 24.53
C PRO A 106 -9.27 -5.75 24.87
N PRO A 107 -7.94 -5.62 24.87
CA PRO A 107 -7.02 -6.67 25.31
C PRO A 107 -7.42 -7.24 26.67
N GLY A 108 -7.35 -8.57 26.82
CA GLY A 108 -7.79 -9.29 28.03
C GLY A 108 -9.27 -9.71 28.04
N THR A 109 -10.09 -9.26 27.08
CA THR A 109 -11.45 -9.79 26.91
C THR A 109 -11.46 -11.11 26.14
N ALA A 110 -12.51 -11.91 26.29
CA ALA A 110 -12.61 -13.26 25.71
C ALA A 110 -12.52 -13.29 24.17
N LYS A 111 -12.83 -12.20 23.49
CA LYS A 111 -12.79 -12.09 22.02
C LYS A 111 -11.45 -11.56 21.51
N SER A 112 -10.71 -10.82 22.32
CA SER A 112 -9.44 -10.24 21.92
C SER A 112 -8.32 -11.28 21.96
N LYS A 113 -7.44 -11.24 20.97
CA LYS A 113 -6.14 -11.92 20.96
C LYS A 113 -4.99 -10.95 21.20
N ASP A 114 -5.29 -9.66 21.32
CA ASP A 114 -4.27 -8.67 21.69
C ASP A 114 -3.85 -8.92 23.14
N ASP A 115 -2.54 -8.95 23.36
CA ASP A 115 -1.98 -9.18 24.69
C ASP A 115 -2.11 -7.91 25.55
N PRO A 116 -2.78 -7.96 26.72
CA PRO A 116 -2.89 -6.81 27.60
C PRO A 116 -1.53 -6.33 28.15
N ALA A 117 -0.52 -7.20 28.18
CA ALA A 117 0.85 -6.84 28.56
C ALA A 117 1.71 -6.42 27.35
N GLY A 118 1.25 -6.66 26.13
CA GLY A 118 2.00 -6.43 24.91
C GLY A 118 2.10 -4.96 24.46
N GLY A 119 1.20 -4.09 24.95
CA GLY A 119 1.19 -2.67 24.66
C GLY A 119 0.93 -2.30 23.19
N ARG A 120 0.33 -3.21 22.40
CA ARG A 120 0.07 -3.04 20.97
C ARG A 120 -1.22 -3.72 20.52
N TYR A 121 -1.74 -3.29 19.37
CA TYR A 121 -2.86 -3.93 18.67
C TYR A 121 -2.36 -4.61 17.40
N GLN A 122 -2.62 -5.91 17.22
CA GLN A 122 -2.18 -6.66 16.06
C GLN A 122 -2.73 -6.07 14.75
N LEU A 123 -3.95 -5.52 14.77
CA LEU A 123 -4.49 -4.79 13.62
C LEU A 123 -3.57 -3.64 13.21
N LEU A 124 -3.09 -2.83 14.16
CA LEU A 124 -2.19 -1.72 13.86
C LEU A 124 -0.82 -2.21 13.41
N ASP A 125 -0.33 -3.32 13.97
CA ASP A 125 0.90 -3.95 13.51
C ASP A 125 0.81 -4.36 12.04
N ILE A 126 -0.32 -4.96 11.62
CA ILE A 126 -0.54 -5.39 10.25
C ILE A 126 -0.80 -4.20 9.33
N ASN A 127 -1.74 -3.32 9.69
CA ASN A 127 -2.26 -2.31 8.78
C ASN A 127 -1.45 -1.01 8.74
N LEU A 128 -0.60 -0.74 9.74
CA LEU A 128 0.13 0.52 9.86
C LEU A 128 1.63 0.32 10.11
N THR A 129 2.02 -0.44 11.15
CA THR A 129 3.44 -0.63 11.48
C THR A 129 4.17 -1.36 10.35
N HIS A 130 3.57 -2.43 9.80
CA HIS A 130 4.09 -3.14 8.63
C HIS A 130 4.30 -2.23 7.41
N PRO A 131 3.30 -1.46 6.91
CA PRO A 131 3.53 -0.53 5.80
C PRO A 131 4.64 0.48 6.06
N VAL A 132 4.75 1.02 7.27
CA VAL A 132 5.84 1.93 7.66
C VAL A 132 7.19 1.21 7.56
N ARG A 133 7.33 0.03 8.17
CA ARG A 133 8.59 -0.73 8.17
C ARG A 133 9.01 -1.15 6.77
N VAL A 134 8.09 -1.69 5.97
CA VAL A 134 8.36 -2.10 4.59
C VAL A 134 8.77 -0.91 3.73
N THR A 135 8.18 0.26 3.94
CA THR A 135 8.58 1.50 3.26
C THR A 135 10.01 1.89 3.60
N GLN A 136 10.41 1.83 4.88
CA GLN A 136 11.80 2.08 5.30
C GLN A 136 12.79 1.12 4.63
N LEU A 137 12.49 -0.19 4.62
CA LEU A 137 13.30 -1.19 3.95
C LEU A 137 13.40 -0.92 2.44
N ALA A 138 12.29 -0.59 1.79
CA ALA A 138 12.26 -0.26 0.37
C ALA A 138 13.16 0.94 0.05
N ILE A 139 13.04 2.04 0.80
CA ILE A 139 13.87 3.23 0.63
C ILE A 139 15.36 2.88 0.81
N SER A 140 15.72 2.13 1.86
CA SER A 140 17.10 1.69 2.10
C SER A 140 17.66 0.91 0.91
N HIS A 141 16.91 -0.09 0.39
CA HIS A 141 17.31 -0.86 -0.77
C HIS A 141 17.41 -0.04 -2.05
N PHE A 142 16.48 0.91 -2.26
CA PHE A 142 16.49 1.78 -3.43
C PHE A 142 17.69 2.72 -3.45
N LEU A 143 18.05 3.30 -2.30
CA LEU A 143 19.23 4.17 -2.17
C LEU A 143 20.54 3.40 -2.33
N ALA A 144 20.58 2.11 -1.95
CA ALA A 144 21.73 1.23 -2.13
C ALA A 144 21.82 0.60 -3.53
N ALA A 145 20.82 0.79 -4.39
CA ALA A 145 20.74 0.15 -5.71
C ALA A 145 21.90 0.56 -6.64
N LYS A 146 22.23 -0.33 -7.55
CA LYS A 146 23.24 -0.10 -8.62
C LYS A 146 22.62 -0.46 -9.98
N PRO A 147 22.37 0.51 -10.88
CA PRO A 147 22.62 1.96 -10.72
C PRO A 147 21.75 2.60 -9.63
N PRO A 148 22.15 3.76 -9.10
CA PRO A 148 21.36 4.49 -8.09
C PRO A 148 19.95 4.81 -8.57
N CYS A 149 19.00 4.91 -7.63
CA CYS A 149 17.67 5.42 -7.94
C CYS A 149 17.76 6.91 -8.34
N SER A 150 17.00 7.30 -9.35
CA SER A 150 16.96 8.66 -9.91
C SER A 150 15.72 8.82 -10.78
N ALA A 151 15.55 9.97 -11.40
CA ALA A 151 14.49 10.20 -12.38
C ALA A 151 14.58 9.26 -13.60
N GLU A 152 15.80 8.81 -13.98
CA GLU A 152 16.09 7.87 -15.07
C GLU A 152 16.01 6.40 -14.64
N ASN A 153 16.19 6.13 -13.34
CA ASN A 153 16.02 4.81 -12.73
C ASN A 153 15.01 4.89 -11.56
N PRO A 154 13.75 5.21 -11.85
CA PRO A 154 12.75 5.44 -10.82
C PRO A 154 12.38 4.16 -10.08
N LYS A 155 12.02 4.32 -8.80
CA LYS A 155 11.50 3.28 -7.94
C LYS A 155 10.11 3.66 -7.45
N SER A 156 9.29 2.67 -7.12
CA SER A 156 7.89 2.92 -6.75
C SER A 156 7.49 2.17 -5.49
N ILE A 157 6.75 2.86 -4.62
CA ILE A 157 6.05 2.26 -3.48
C ILE A 157 4.57 2.59 -3.64
N VAL A 158 3.72 1.55 -3.68
CA VAL A 158 2.26 1.72 -3.82
C VAL A 158 1.56 1.16 -2.60
N HIS A 159 0.94 2.02 -1.82
CA HIS A 159 0.19 1.64 -0.62
C HIS A 159 -1.28 1.37 -0.93
N ILE A 160 -1.90 0.50 -0.12
CA ILE A 160 -3.34 0.30 -0.10
C ILE A 160 -3.92 0.94 1.16
N ALA A 161 -4.42 2.17 1.02
CA ALA A 161 -5.21 2.83 2.04
C ALA A 161 -6.69 2.36 1.96
N SER A 162 -7.65 3.26 1.96
CA SER A 162 -9.08 3.01 1.82
C SER A 162 -9.83 4.34 1.81
N ILE A 163 -11.07 4.38 1.32
CA ILE A 163 -12.02 5.47 1.60
C ILE A 163 -12.20 5.70 3.11
N ALA A 164 -11.93 4.69 3.95
CA ALA A 164 -11.86 4.83 5.40
C ALA A 164 -10.75 5.78 5.89
N GLY A 165 -9.78 6.13 5.04
CA GLY A 165 -8.80 7.18 5.31
C GLY A 165 -9.32 8.61 5.10
N GLU A 166 -10.56 8.77 4.62
CA GLU A 166 -11.19 10.06 4.34
C GLU A 166 -12.39 10.36 5.26
N SER A 167 -12.78 9.40 6.09
CA SER A 167 -14.00 9.47 6.89
C SER A 167 -13.79 8.88 8.28
N ALA A 168 -14.83 8.82 9.09
CA ALA A 168 -14.81 8.27 10.44
C ALA A 168 -15.92 7.23 10.60
N SER A 169 -15.72 6.23 11.46
CA SER A 169 -16.72 5.21 11.76
C SER A 169 -16.64 4.75 13.19
N LEU A 170 -17.72 4.87 13.94
CA LEU A 170 -17.81 4.37 15.30
C LEU A 170 -17.61 2.84 15.41
N PRO A 171 -18.16 2.01 14.51
CA PRO A 171 -17.97 0.56 14.56
C PRO A 171 -16.53 0.05 14.37
N PHE A 172 -15.65 0.79 13.67
CA PHE A 172 -14.34 0.30 13.24
C PHE A 172 -13.20 1.31 13.48
N PRO A 173 -13.01 1.81 14.72
CA PRO A 173 -12.07 2.92 14.97
C PRO A 173 -10.61 2.60 14.63
N LEU A 174 -10.11 1.40 14.95
CA LEU A 174 -8.71 1.02 14.70
C LEU A 174 -8.42 0.89 13.21
N TYR A 175 -9.37 0.36 12.43
CA TYR A 175 -9.22 0.29 10.97
C TYR A 175 -9.10 1.68 10.35
N TYR A 176 -9.99 2.59 10.73
CA TYR A 176 -9.98 3.97 10.25
C TYR A 176 -8.68 4.70 10.64
N VAL A 177 -8.24 4.58 11.89
CA VAL A 177 -6.94 5.12 12.34
C VAL A 177 -5.80 4.59 11.45
N SER A 178 -5.78 3.27 11.18
CA SER A 178 -4.73 2.68 10.36
C SER A 178 -4.73 3.24 8.93
N LYS A 179 -5.90 3.41 8.31
CA LYS A 179 -6.01 3.88 6.92
C LYS A 179 -5.75 5.38 6.77
N HIS A 180 -6.12 6.20 7.76
CA HIS A 180 -5.65 7.60 7.85
C HIS A 180 -4.12 7.66 8.00
N GLY A 181 -3.54 6.78 8.84
CA GLY A 181 -2.08 6.72 9.02
C GLY A 181 -1.34 6.37 7.74
N VAL A 182 -1.82 5.38 6.97
CA VAL A 182 -1.22 5.02 5.66
C VAL A 182 -1.34 6.18 4.66
N GLN A 183 -2.49 6.84 4.58
CA GLN A 183 -2.66 8.02 3.71
C GLN A 183 -1.69 9.14 4.10
N ALA A 184 -1.57 9.42 5.40
CA ALA A 184 -0.63 10.42 5.91
C ALA A 184 0.82 10.06 5.56
N LEU A 185 1.22 8.78 5.69
CA LEU A 185 2.55 8.30 5.30
C LEU A 185 2.83 8.59 3.82
N VAL A 186 1.91 8.22 2.92
CA VAL A 186 2.04 8.47 1.48
C VAL A 186 2.27 9.96 1.20
N ARG A 187 1.47 10.83 1.83
CA ARG A 187 1.56 12.29 1.67
C ARG A 187 2.87 12.86 2.19
N SER A 188 3.33 12.37 3.36
CA SER A 188 4.56 12.83 4.00
C SER A 188 5.82 12.48 3.22
N LEU A 189 5.78 11.44 2.37
CA LEU A 189 6.91 10.98 1.58
C LEU A 189 6.86 11.49 0.12
N ALA A 190 6.02 12.47 -0.19
CA ALA A 190 5.83 12.98 -1.56
C ALA A 190 7.12 13.48 -2.21
N ASP A 191 7.98 14.13 -1.44
CA ASP A 191 9.20 14.77 -1.92
C ASP A 191 10.28 13.79 -2.39
N LEU A 192 10.19 12.50 -1.99
CA LEU A 192 11.17 11.49 -2.38
C LEU A 192 11.22 11.27 -3.92
N GLU A 193 10.13 11.57 -4.65
CA GLU A 193 10.16 11.42 -6.10
C GLU A 193 11.10 12.43 -6.76
N HIS A 194 11.02 13.71 -6.41
CA HIS A 194 11.88 14.71 -7.02
C HIS A 194 13.30 14.69 -6.47
N LEU A 195 13.48 14.27 -5.21
CA LEU A 195 14.79 14.22 -4.55
C LEU A 195 15.61 12.99 -4.98
N HIS A 196 14.97 11.84 -5.09
CA HIS A 196 15.65 10.55 -5.26
C HIS A 196 15.07 9.66 -6.36
N GLY A 197 14.02 10.11 -7.07
CA GLY A 197 13.31 9.26 -8.04
C GLY A 197 12.50 8.13 -7.39
N ILE A 198 12.14 8.26 -6.11
CA ILE A 198 11.34 7.27 -5.38
C ILE A 198 9.91 7.79 -5.27
N ARG A 199 9.00 7.24 -6.08
CA ARG A 199 7.60 7.61 -6.08
C ARG A 199 6.83 6.81 -5.02
N VAL A 200 6.23 7.50 -4.05
CA VAL A 200 5.34 6.90 -3.04
C VAL A 200 3.91 7.36 -3.31
N THR A 201 3.01 6.40 -3.56
CA THR A 201 1.61 6.67 -3.92
C THR A 201 0.67 5.73 -3.18
N GLY A 202 -0.63 5.97 -3.25
CA GLY A 202 -1.63 5.11 -2.63
C GLY A 202 -2.93 5.00 -3.42
N VAL A 203 -3.59 3.84 -3.32
CA VAL A 203 -4.99 3.68 -3.70
C VAL A 203 -5.87 3.71 -2.47
N MET A 204 -7.08 4.22 -2.62
CA MET A 204 -8.10 4.31 -1.58
C MET A 204 -9.38 3.61 -2.07
N PRO A 205 -9.42 2.27 -2.05
CA PRO A 205 -10.56 1.53 -2.55
C PRO A 205 -11.80 1.71 -1.66
N GLY A 206 -12.96 1.62 -2.31
CA GLY A 206 -14.24 1.37 -1.64
C GLY A 206 -14.36 -0.07 -1.15
N VAL A 207 -15.57 -0.62 -1.17
CA VAL A 207 -15.82 -1.99 -0.75
C VAL A 207 -15.48 -2.95 -1.89
N VAL A 208 -14.35 -3.66 -1.76
CA VAL A 208 -13.82 -4.55 -2.79
C VAL A 208 -14.21 -6.01 -2.50
N LYS A 209 -14.74 -6.71 -3.49
CA LYS A 209 -15.12 -8.12 -3.37
C LYS A 209 -13.90 -9.04 -3.27
N THR A 210 -13.41 -9.23 -2.06
CA THR A 210 -12.21 -10.02 -1.74
C THR A 210 -12.48 -10.99 -0.59
N PRO A 211 -11.58 -11.96 -0.32
CA PRO A 211 -11.64 -12.82 0.85
C PRO A 211 -11.73 -12.08 2.18
N LEU A 212 -11.25 -10.83 2.27
CA LEU A 212 -11.44 -9.95 3.41
C LEU A 212 -12.90 -9.80 3.83
N TRP A 213 -13.82 -9.95 2.88
CA TRP A 213 -15.27 -9.91 3.06
C TRP A 213 -15.91 -11.28 2.90
N THR A 214 -15.59 -12.00 1.81
CA THR A 214 -16.31 -13.23 1.42
C THR A 214 -16.06 -14.40 2.37
N ASP A 215 -14.92 -14.43 3.05
CA ASP A 215 -14.60 -15.46 4.05
C ASP A 215 -15.18 -15.13 5.45
N HIS A 216 -15.87 -14.02 5.58
CA HIS A 216 -16.37 -13.49 6.83
C HIS A 216 -17.88 -13.21 6.76
N PRO A 217 -18.75 -14.24 6.92
CA PRO A 217 -20.20 -14.08 6.82
C PRO A 217 -20.78 -13.01 7.76
N GLU A 218 -20.11 -12.81 8.90
CA GLU A 218 -20.50 -11.76 9.86
C GLU A 218 -20.31 -10.34 9.29
N LYS A 219 -19.32 -10.14 8.43
CA LYS A 219 -19.08 -8.84 7.75
C LYS A 219 -20.06 -8.63 6.60
N LEU A 220 -20.46 -9.71 5.90
CA LEU A 220 -21.43 -9.61 4.82
C LEU A 220 -22.80 -9.14 5.29
N LYS A 221 -23.12 -9.25 6.59
CA LYS A 221 -24.39 -8.76 7.17
C LYS A 221 -24.54 -7.25 7.07
N ILE A 222 -23.45 -6.47 6.95
CA ILE A 222 -23.49 -5.01 6.81
C ILE A 222 -23.52 -4.56 5.35
N VAL A 223 -23.46 -5.51 4.40
CA VAL A 223 -23.51 -5.26 2.96
C VAL A 223 -24.86 -5.69 2.43
N LYS A 224 -25.58 -4.78 1.80
CA LYS A 224 -26.85 -5.08 1.14
C LYS A 224 -26.57 -5.71 -0.22
N GLN A 225 -26.68 -7.04 -0.29
CA GLN A 225 -26.24 -7.82 -1.45
C GLN A 225 -27.23 -7.80 -2.61
N GLU A 226 -28.54 -7.61 -2.36
CA GLU A 226 -29.62 -7.73 -3.36
C GLU A 226 -30.71 -6.68 -3.15
N GLY A 227 -31.51 -6.46 -4.21
CA GLY A 227 -32.66 -5.56 -4.22
C GLY A 227 -32.33 -4.11 -4.53
N GLU A 228 -33.37 -3.25 -4.48
CA GLU A 228 -33.22 -1.82 -4.73
C GLU A 228 -32.24 -1.18 -3.71
N GLY A 229 -31.23 -0.46 -4.20
CA GLY A 229 -30.15 0.11 -3.40
C GLY A 229 -29.17 -0.91 -2.85
N ALA A 230 -28.95 -2.06 -3.55
CA ALA A 230 -27.88 -2.99 -3.26
C ALA A 230 -26.52 -2.31 -3.39
N ASP A 231 -25.57 -2.69 -2.50
CA ASP A 231 -24.21 -2.16 -2.54
C ASP A 231 -23.50 -2.65 -3.80
N ILE A 232 -22.77 -1.76 -4.44
CA ILE A 232 -21.99 -2.06 -5.64
C ILE A 232 -20.57 -2.39 -5.19
N TRP A 233 -20.13 -3.59 -5.54
CA TRP A 233 -18.77 -4.03 -5.26
C TRP A 233 -17.77 -3.47 -6.28
N VAL A 234 -16.64 -2.98 -5.78
CA VAL A 234 -15.45 -2.77 -6.60
C VAL A 234 -14.79 -4.12 -6.83
N THR A 235 -14.26 -4.36 -8.01
CA THR A 235 -13.50 -5.59 -8.27
C THR A 235 -12.02 -5.44 -7.90
N PRO A 236 -11.34 -6.52 -7.51
CA PRO A 236 -9.89 -6.50 -7.30
C PRO A 236 -9.12 -6.00 -8.53
N GLU A 237 -9.60 -6.36 -9.72
CA GLU A 237 -9.02 -5.98 -11.00
C GLU A 237 -9.08 -4.48 -11.27
N GLU A 238 -10.20 -3.82 -10.96
CA GLU A 238 -10.34 -2.36 -11.09
C GLU A 238 -9.31 -1.64 -10.21
N VAL A 239 -9.13 -2.08 -8.97
CA VAL A 239 -8.14 -1.50 -8.06
C VAL A 239 -6.72 -1.77 -8.56
N ALA A 240 -6.42 -2.99 -8.96
CA ALA A 240 -5.10 -3.40 -9.44
C ALA A 240 -4.68 -2.64 -10.71
N GLN A 241 -5.62 -2.34 -11.62
CA GLN A 241 -5.35 -1.49 -12.80
C GLN A 241 -4.92 -0.08 -12.40
N VAL A 242 -5.57 0.52 -11.42
CA VAL A 242 -5.19 1.84 -10.90
C VAL A 242 -3.82 1.77 -10.21
N MET A 243 -3.55 0.72 -9.43
CA MET A 243 -2.23 0.49 -8.82
C MET A 243 -1.12 0.38 -9.88
N LEU A 244 -1.39 -0.33 -10.98
CA LEU A 244 -0.45 -0.43 -12.09
C LEU A 244 -0.20 0.93 -12.75
N ALA A 245 -1.25 1.75 -12.94
CA ALA A 245 -1.11 3.11 -13.47
C ALA A 245 -0.26 3.99 -12.54
N LEU A 246 -0.45 3.90 -11.20
CA LEU A 246 0.37 4.63 -10.22
C LEU A 246 1.86 4.30 -10.31
N VAL A 247 2.21 3.06 -10.66
CA VAL A 247 3.61 2.65 -10.88
C VAL A 247 4.11 3.13 -12.24
N LYS A 248 3.34 2.86 -13.29
CA LYS A 248 3.78 2.93 -14.69
C LYS A 248 3.62 4.32 -15.30
N ASP A 249 2.51 5.00 -15.03
CA ASP A 249 2.07 6.15 -15.80
C ASP A 249 2.42 7.49 -15.09
N ARG A 250 2.31 8.59 -15.82
CA ARG A 250 2.45 9.96 -15.29
C ARG A 250 1.10 10.64 -15.09
N GLU A 251 0.08 10.05 -15.66
CA GLU A 251 -1.29 10.54 -15.54
C GLU A 251 -2.28 9.39 -15.68
N VAL A 252 -3.45 9.56 -15.11
CA VAL A 252 -4.57 8.65 -15.24
C VAL A 252 -5.85 9.43 -15.44
N SER A 253 -6.76 8.88 -16.20
CA SER A 253 -8.07 9.47 -16.41
C SER A 253 -8.92 9.36 -15.17
N SER A 254 -9.44 10.47 -14.67
CA SER A 254 -10.53 10.42 -13.69
C SER A 254 -11.79 9.88 -14.39
N ARG A 255 -12.63 9.21 -13.62
CA ARG A 255 -13.90 8.64 -14.11
C ARG A 255 -15.00 8.86 -13.08
N THR A 256 -16.20 9.09 -13.56
CA THR A 256 -17.43 9.10 -12.74
C THR A 256 -18.49 8.36 -13.53
N ASP A 257 -19.14 7.36 -12.93
CA ASP A 257 -20.14 6.51 -13.59
C ASP A 257 -19.64 5.89 -14.92
N GLY A 258 -18.34 5.55 -14.99
CA GLY A 258 -17.69 5.02 -16.18
C GLY A 258 -17.31 6.06 -17.25
N GLU A 259 -17.79 7.30 -17.16
CA GLU A 259 -17.43 8.37 -18.07
C GLU A 259 -16.07 8.97 -17.69
N GLN A 260 -15.20 9.11 -18.70
CA GLN A 260 -13.93 9.81 -18.55
C GLN A 260 -14.18 11.30 -18.31
N LYS A 261 -13.47 11.85 -17.35
CA LYS A 261 -13.47 13.29 -17.03
C LYS A 261 -12.06 13.87 -17.25
N ASP A 262 -11.47 14.47 -16.26
CA ASP A 262 -10.18 15.12 -16.35
C ASP A 262 -9.01 14.13 -16.22
N MET A 263 -7.81 14.56 -16.63
CA MET A 263 -6.58 13.83 -16.40
C MET A 263 -5.99 14.19 -15.03
N ILE A 264 -5.71 13.18 -14.23
CA ILE A 264 -5.05 13.31 -12.91
C ILE A 264 -3.56 13.09 -13.13
N GLN A 265 -2.73 14.05 -12.72
CA GLN A 265 -1.29 13.91 -12.73
C GLN A 265 -0.81 13.02 -11.59
N ILE A 266 -0.06 11.96 -11.91
CA ILE A 266 0.52 11.04 -10.94
C ILE A 266 1.91 11.54 -10.54
N LYS A 267 2.08 11.79 -9.24
CA LYS A 267 3.33 12.21 -8.60
C LYS A 267 3.46 11.62 -7.19
N GLY A 268 4.61 11.78 -6.57
CA GLY A 268 4.77 11.44 -5.16
C GLY A 268 3.67 12.08 -4.31
N GLY A 269 3.12 11.31 -3.38
CA GLY A 269 1.99 11.72 -2.55
C GLY A 269 0.60 11.57 -3.19
N THR A 270 0.48 11.20 -4.47
CA THR A 270 -0.84 10.97 -5.09
C THR A 270 -1.58 9.82 -4.40
N CYS A 271 -2.82 10.07 -4.00
CA CYS A 271 -3.77 9.09 -3.51
C CYS A 271 -5.01 9.08 -4.41
N LEU A 272 -5.36 7.93 -4.95
CA LEU A 272 -6.52 7.78 -5.84
C LEU A 272 -7.62 6.96 -5.17
N GLU A 273 -8.79 7.56 -5.00
CA GLU A 273 -10.00 6.83 -4.65
C GLU A 273 -10.44 5.98 -5.85
N VAL A 274 -10.79 4.73 -5.56
CA VAL A 274 -11.26 3.76 -6.56
C VAL A 274 -12.58 3.17 -6.09
N LEU A 275 -13.65 3.55 -6.78
CA LEU A 275 -15.00 3.00 -6.60
C LEU A 275 -15.39 2.24 -7.87
N ALA A 276 -16.50 1.53 -7.84
CA ALA A 276 -17.02 0.87 -9.04
C ALA A 276 -17.25 1.92 -10.15
N ASN A 277 -16.56 1.75 -11.27
CA ASN A 277 -16.60 2.67 -12.42
C ASN A 277 -16.20 4.13 -12.11
N ALA A 278 -15.52 4.40 -10.99
CA ALA A 278 -15.10 5.74 -10.62
C ALA A 278 -13.66 5.77 -10.10
N VAL A 279 -12.89 6.76 -10.56
CA VAL A 279 -11.53 7.06 -10.09
C VAL A 279 -11.40 8.57 -9.95
N ARG A 280 -10.99 9.04 -8.78
CA ARG A 280 -10.71 10.46 -8.53
C ARG A 280 -9.45 10.68 -7.73
N ASP A 281 -8.85 11.85 -7.88
CA ASP A 281 -7.80 12.30 -6.97
C ASP A 281 -8.40 12.64 -5.59
N VAL A 282 -7.70 12.21 -4.54
CA VAL A 282 -8.04 12.61 -3.18
C VAL A 282 -7.19 13.80 -2.80
N PRO A 283 -7.77 14.99 -2.62
CA PRO A 283 -7.01 16.19 -2.31
C PRO A 283 -6.33 16.08 -0.96
N LEU A 284 -5.20 16.79 -0.82
CA LEU A 284 -4.49 16.90 0.46
C LEU A 284 -5.38 17.66 1.45
N PHE A 285 -5.96 16.96 2.39
CA PHE A 285 -6.88 17.47 3.41
C PHE A 285 -7.79 18.61 2.92
N ASN A 286 -9.06 18.41 2.97
CA ASN A 286 -10.04 19.42 2.55
C ASN A 286 -10.17 20.55 3.58
N ASN A 287 -9.06 20.95 4.19
CA ASN A 287 -8.94 22.07 5.09
C ASN A 287 -7.67 22.87 4.79
N ILE A 288 -7.62 24.09 5.24
CA ILE A 288 -6.51 25.02 5.01
C ILE A 288 -5.26 24.71 5.89
N GLY A 289 -5.23 23.58 6.56
CA GLY A 289 -4.21 23.24 7.56
C GLY A 289 -4.50 23.89 8.92
N PRO A 290 -3.49 23.99 9.80
CA PRO A 290 -3.64 24.73 11.06
C PRO A 290 -4.19 26.12 10.79
N TYR A 291 -5.22 26.51 11.54
CA TYR A 291 -5.86 27.82 11.36
C TYR A 291 -4.83 28.92 11.43
N ALA A 292 -4.72 29.67 10.35
CA ALA A 292 -3.72 30.70 10.14
C ALA A 292 -2.26 30.22 10.34
N THR A 293 -1.61 29.91 9.23
CA THR A 293 -0.14 29.74 9.18
C THR A 293 0.62 30.95 9.76
N ALA A 294 -0.04 32.10 9.86
CA ALA A 294 0.46 33.32 10.51
C ALA A 294 0.18 33.39 12.01
N ALA A 295 -0.60 32.46 12.60
CA ALA A 295 -0.86 32.52 14.05
C ALA A 295 0.35 32.00 14.83
N LYS A 296 0.68 32.68 15.93
CA LYS A 296 1.74 32.24 16.82
C LYS A 296 1.49 30.84 17.35
N GLY A 297 2.50 29.97 17.26
CA GLY A 297 2.41 28.57 17.69
C GLY A 297 1.88 27.60 16.63
N ALA A 298 1.50 28.05 15.43
CA ALA A 298 1.06 27.19 14.34
C ALA A 298 2.24 26.58 13.56
N THR A 299 3.42 27.17 13.62
CA THR A 299 4.63 26.72 12.91
C THR A 299 5.86 26.76 13.82
N VAL A 300 6.87 25.97 13.46
CA VAL A 300 8.21 25.99 14.04
C VAL A 300 9.14 26.71 13.06
N SER A 301 9.76 27.80 13.50
CA SER A 301 10.54 28.73 12.64
C SER A 301 11.71 28.04 11.93
N ASP A 302 12.33 27.05 12.57
CA ASP A 302 13.54 26.36 12.08
C ASP A 302 13.25 24.96 11.54
N ALA A 303 12.00 24.66 11.16
CA ALA A 303 11.61 23.36 10.60
C ALA A 303 12.46 22.97 9.37
N GLU A 304 12.90 23.94 8.58
CA GLU A 304 13.78 23.73 7.43
C GLU A 304 15.13 23.10 7.80
N LYS A 305 15.65 23.39 9.02
CA LYS A 305 16.89 22.76 9.49
C LYS A 305 16.74 21.26 9.62
N ILE A 306 15.65 20.81 10.25
CA ILE A 306 15.36 19.36 10.42
C ILE A 306 15.09 18.70 9.06
N TYR A 307 14.39 19.38 8.15
CA TYR A 307 14.19 18.90 6.79
C TYR A 307 15.55 18.65 6.10
N ASN A 308 16.47 19.60 6.17
CA ASN A 308 17.82 19.47 5.57
C ASN A 308 18.67 18.38 6.26
N GLU A 309 18.54 18.17 7.57
CA GLU A 309 19.18 17.05 8.27
C GLU A 309 18.70 15.71 7.72
N VAL A 310 17.38 15.53 7.57
CA VAL A 310 16.79 14.29 6.97
C VAL A 310 17.31 14.06 5.56
N LEU A 311 17.37 15.11 4.73
CA LEU A 311 17.94 15.00 3.38
C LEU A 311 19.41 14.56 3.39
N GLY A 312 20.19 15.05 4.35
CA GLY A 312 21.60 14.66 4.53
C GLY A 312 21.79 13.19 4.89
N GLU A 313 20.81 12.57 5.54
CA GLU A 313 20.83 11.16 5.90
C GLU A 313 20.37 10.21 4.75
N LEU A 314 19.54 10.68 3.82
CA LEU A 314 19.00 9.88 2.71
C LEU A 314 20.06 9.62 1.62
N LYS A 315 21.00 8.73 1.91
CA LYS A 315 22.12 8.34 1.04
C LYS A 315 22.35 6.83 1.09
N PRO A 316 23.16 6.25 0.17
CA PRO A 316 23.52 4.83 0.23
C PRO A 316 24.04 4.43 1.61
N GLY A 317 23.47 3.37 2.19
CA GLY A 317 23.73 2.92 3.57
C GLY A 317 22.71 3.42 4.61
N TRP A 318 21.79 4.30 4.27
CA TRP A 318 20.70 4.67 5.18
C TRP A 318 19.83 3.45 5.51
N GLY A 319 19.54 3.26 6.81
CA GLY A 319 18.72 2.14 7.29
C GLY A 319 19.42 0.77 7.30
N THR A 320 20.73 0.70 7.01
CA THR A 320 21.52 -0.54 7.20
C THR A 320 22.06 -0.57 8.63
N TYR A 321 21.95 -1.74 9.29
CA TYR A 321 22.42 -1.99 10.66
C TYR A 321 23.54 -3.03 10.63
#